data_ab634866150149fab0fe84d524f2e1c4
#
_entry.id   ab634866150149fab0fe84d524f2e1c4
#
_cell.length_a   1.000
_cell.length_b   1.000
_cell.length_c   1.000
_cell.angle_alpha   90.00
_cell.angle_beta   90.00
_cell.angle_gamma   90.00
#
_symmetry.space_group_name_H-M   'P 1'
#
loop_
_entity.id
_entity.type
_entity.pdbx_description
1 polymer ?
#
loop_
_entity_poly.entity_id
_entity_poly.type
_entity_poly.pdbx_seq_one_letter_code
_entity_poly.pdbx_strand_id
1 'polypeptide(L)'
;MTNNSQRYLHTTWFRKLYSYTTAQVPGALDASGTPGATQTVQVLVPRNGFSAGEVPIRSQASALYATAIALHNGYYNASTVTVSKAEAMRRTAAWTSGLALSYQNGHWAHGWQSGLWVYYLGFGARQVWSSLPPVTRSLVTSAVASEADYLLTVPPPNFRDANGKILSIGDTKSEENAWNASLLIMAAREFPGNPHAADWERQGRWYQITAYATPNQVGTDPRITGSNLNPDGTITNHGYIHPDYMICAGEFQAKIRMVAWNTRSVVPAEAANNFLLVWQGLTQHKFKPPYFDQPGGTIYRRGPNRTTTDRMYYPQGGAWSNYRRFNAAQMDVEAFATKTDSMAYAWAKTHMLYTLRQQNRQKDRHIFSRGQTWFPEDEQFAACTAAEMAYRLSVMR
;
A
#
# COMPACT_ATOMS: atom_id res chain seq x y z
N MET A 1 -3.56 11.62 14.18
CA MET A 1 -3.89 10.36 13.49
C MET A 1 -2.85 9.28 13.74
N THR A 2 -1.60 9.47 13.38
CA THR A 2 -0.55 8.46 13.47
C THR A 2 -0.41 7.85 14.87
N ASN A 3 -0.41 8.67 15.92
CA ASN A 3 -0.34 8.18 17.30
C ASN A 3 -1.55 7.34 17.72
N ASN A 4 -2.75 7.69 17.26
CA ASN A 4 -3.96 6.90 17.53
C ASN A 4 -3.96 5.60 16.75
N SER A 5 -3.49 5.61 15.49
CA SER A 5 -3.41 4.43 14.65
C SER A 5 -2.39 3.41 15.13
N GLN A 6 -1.40 3.82 15.91
CA GLN A 6 -0.37 2.92 16.46
C GLN A 6 -0.73 2.30 17.81
N ARG A 7 -1.73 2.84 18.51
CA ARG A 7 -2.09 2.32 19.84
C ARG A 7 -2.40 0.84 19.86
N TYR A 8 -3.12 0.34 18.85
CA TYR A 8 -3.50 -1.07 18.79
C TYR A 8 -2.32 -2.01 18.51
N LEU A 9 -1.27 -1.56 17.81
CA LEU A 9 -0.05 -2.35 17.58
C LEU A 9 0.67 -2.71 18.88
N HIS A 10 0.38 -1.98 19.96
CA HIS A 10 1.02 -2.12 21.24
C HIS A 10 0.07 -2.55 22.36
N THR A 11 -1.21 -2.77 22.05
CA THR A 11 -2.23 -3.19 23.01
C THR A 11 -2.08 -4.66 23.43
N THR A 12 -2.89 -5.06 24.42
CA THR A 12 -3.03 -6.46 24.85
C THR A 12 -3.32 -7.41 23.69
N TRP A 13 -3.95 -6.91 22.62
CA TRP A 13 -4.23 -7.67 21.40
C TRP A 13 -2.93 -8.12 20.71
N PHE A 14 -1.99 -7.21 20.50
CA PHE A 14 -0.69 -7.55 19.93
C PHE A 14 0.03 -8.62 20.77
N ARG A 15 0.09 -8.44 22.09
CA ARG A 15 0.73 -9.43 23.01
C ARG A 15 0.07 -10.81 22.97
N LYS A 16 -1.23 -10.88 22.68
CA LYS A 16 -1.96 -12.16 22.61
C LYS A 16 -1.72 -12.90 21.31
N LEU A 17 -1.51 -12.19 20.20
CA LEU A 17 -1.44 -12.76 18.87
C LEU A 17 -0.02 -13.11 18.41
N TYR A 18 0.99 -12.51 19.02
CA TYR A 18 2.38 -12.67 18.59
C TYR A 18 3.26 -13.21 19.72
N SER A 19 4.28 -13.94 19.34
CA SER A 19 5.31 -14.43 20.26
C SER A 19 6.69 -14.14 19.72
N TYR A 20 7.63 -13.86 20.65
CA TYR A 20 9.03 -13.81 20.31
C TYR A 20 9.61 -15.22 20.36
N THR A 21 10.41 -15.55 19.36
CA THR A 21 11.23 -16.75 19.32
C THR A 21 12.58 -16.42 18.69
N THR A 22 13.45 -17.40 18.60
CA THR A 22 14.72 -17.27 17.89
C THR A 22 14.71 -18.19 16.68
N ALA A 23 15.37 -17.75 15.61
CA ALA A 23 15.61 -18.55 14.43
C ALA A 23 17.10 -18.58 14.10
N GLN A 24 17.57 -19.71 13.60
CA GLN A 24 18.91 -19.85 13.04
C GLN A 24 18.85 -19.46 11.57
N VAL A 25 19.65 -18.48 11.18
CA VAL A 25 19.68 -17.98 9.83
C VAL A 25 21.11 -18.08 9.29
N PRO A 26 21.33 -18.65 8.10
CA PRO A 26 22.64 -18.61 7.46
C PRO A 26 23.12 -17.17 7.32
N GLY A 27 24.38 -16.91 7.56
CA GLY A 27 24.99 -15.61 7.30
C GLY A 27 24.88 -15.24 5.82
N ALA A 28 25.08 -13.95 5.51
CA ALA A 28 25.08 -13.48 4.13
C ALA A 28 26.12 -14.25 3.31
N LEU A 29 25.82 -14.51 2.05
CA LEU A 29 26.79 -15.09 1.10
C LEU A 29 27.96 -14.12 0.93
N ASP A 30 29.16 -14.64 0.95
CA ASP A 30 30.35 -13.89 0.57
C ASP A 30 30.47 -13.74 -0.96
N ALA A 31 31.52 -13.09 -1.44
CA ALA A 31 31.76 -12.89 -2.86
C ALA A 31 31.94 -14.21 -3.66
N SER A 32 32.21 -15.33 -2.98
CA SER A 32 32.31 -16.67 -3.59
C SER A 32 30.99 -17.44 -3.59
N GLY A 33 29.92 -16.87 -3.01
CA GLY A 33 28.64 -17.54 -2.81
C GLY A 33 28.61 -18.48 -1.61
N THR A 34 29.63 -18.44 -0.74
CA THR A 34 29.68 -19.26 0.48
C THR A 34 28.85 -18.59 1.59
N PRO A 35 27.93 -19.31 2.24
CA PRO A 35 27.20 -18.78 3.37
C PRO A 35 28.14 -18.43 4.53
N GLY A 36 27.96 -17.24 5.09
CA GLY A 36 28.61 -16.85 6.34
C GLY A 36 28.15 -17.72 7.52
N ALA A 37 28.79 -17.52 8.68
CA ALA A 37 28.43 -18.25 9.89
C ALA A 37 26.94 -18.07 10.23
N THR A 38 26.28 -19.16 10.63
CA THR A 38 24.89 -19.15 11.11
C THR A 38 24.75 -18.23 12.31
N GLN A 39 23.75 -17.37 12.27
CA GLN A 39 23.46 -16.39 13.30
C GLN A 39 22.08 -16.65 13.93
N THR A 40 22.01 -16.45 15.25
CA THR A 40 20.73 -16.50 15.95
C THR A 40 20.07 -15.12 15.88
N VAL A 41 18.85 -15.09 15.32
CA VAL A 41 18.06 -13.86 15.16
C VAL A 41 16.80 -13.95 15.99
N GLN A 42 16.48 -12.86 16.70
CA GLN A 42 15.17 -12.74 17.32
C GLN A 42 14.11 -12.45 16.26
N VAL A 43 13.06 -13.26 16.23
CA VAL A 43 11.94 -13.12 15.30
C VAL A 43 10.65 -12.94 16.08
N LEU A 44 9.72 -12.18 15.48
CA LEU A 44 8.36 -12.04 15.95
C LEU A 44 7.46 -12.79 14.98
N VAL A 45 6.75 -13.77 15.48
CA VAL A 45 5.86 -14.61 14.67
C VAL A 45 4.44 -14.60 15.23
N PRO A 46 3.43 -14.72 14.38
CA PRO A 46 2.07 -14.97 14.85
C PRO A 46 2.03 -16.29 15.65
N ARG A 47 1.21 -16.37 16.69
CA ARG A 47 1.09 -17.59 17.49
C ARG A 47 0.62 -18.80 16.70
N ASN A 48 -0.16 -18.56 15.63
CA ASN A 48 -0.64 -19.61 14.72
C ASN A 48 0.27 -19.79 13.48
N GLY A 49 1.49 -19.23 13.52
CA GLY A 49 2.42 -19.25 12.39
C GLY A 49 2.04 -18.27 11.28
N PHE A 50 2.86 -18.23 10.23
CA PHE A 50 2.54 -17.55 8.99
C PHE A 50 1.72 -18.52 8.13
N SER A 51 0.41 -18.44 8.20
CA SER A 51 -0.41 -19.13 7.22
C SER A 51 -0.33 -18.41 5.87
N ALA A 52 -0.22 -19.18 4.79
CA ALA A 52 -0.39 -18.62 3.45
C ALA A 52 -1.77 -17.97 3.35
N GLY A 53 -1.80 -16.68 3.01
CA GLY A 53 -3.06 -15.97 2.85
C GLY A 53 -2.92 -14.47 3.03
N GLU A 54 -3.85 -13.77 2.42
CA GLU A 54 -3.90 -12.32 2.34
C GLU A 54 -3.94 -11.68 3.73
N VAL A 55 -4.89 -12.08 4.56
CA VAL A 55 -5.13 -11.42 5.84
C VAL A 55 -3.95 -11.53 6.82
N PRO A 56 -3.34 -12.71 7.05
CA PRO A 56 -2.25 -12.81 8.01
C PRO A 56 -1.00 -12.05 7.61
N ILE A 57 -0.59 -12.12 6.34
CA ILE A 57 0.66 -11.52 5.88
C ILE A 57 0.49 -10.01 5.67
N ARG A 58 -0.57 -9.59 4.96
CA ARG A 58 -0.83 -8.18 4.68
C ARG A 58 -0.93 -7.37 5.97
N SER A 59 -1.66 -7.86 6.95
CA SER A 59 -1.82 -7.21 8.24
C SER A 59 -0.48 -6.96 8.93
N GLN A 60 0.41 -7.94 8.91
CA GLN A 60 1.70 -7.84 9.56
C GLN A 60 2.66 -6.92 8.82
N ALA A 61 2.74 -7.06 7.49
CA ALA A 61 3.58 -6.23 6.65
C ALA A 61 3.18 -4.75 6.75
N SER A 62 1.86 -4.47 6.75
CA SER A 62 1.30 -3.13 6.94
C SER A 62 1.65 -2.53 8.30
N ALA A 63 1.55 -3.32 9.37
CA ALA A 63 1.85 -2.87 10.72
C ALA A 63 3.34 -2.54 10.91
N LEU A 64 4.21 -3.40 10.38
CA LEU A 64 5.66 -3.15 10.34
C LEU A 64 5.95 -1.84 9.62
N TYR A 65 5.44 -1.69 8.41
CA TYR A 65 5.61 -0.52 7.57
C TYR A 65 5.19 0.78 8.28
N ALA A 66 3.97 0.81 8.83
CA ALA A 66 3.46 1.98 9.54
C ALA A 66 4.30 2.33 10.78
N THR A 67 4.73 1.33 11.56
CA THR A 67 5.55 1.54 12.75
C THR A 67 6.94 2.04 12.37
N ALA A 68 7.56 1.46 11.35
CA ALA A 68 8.89 1.86 10.88
C ALA A 68 8.91 3.32 10.39
N ILE A 69 7.91 3.71 9.57
CA ILE A 69 7.76 5.11 9.11
C ILE A 69 7.61 6.06 10.29
N ALA A 70 6.79 5.71 11.28
CA ALA A 70 6.57 6.57 12.44
C ALA A 70 7.83 6.72 13.31
N LEU A 71 8.60 5.65 13.49
CA LEU A 71 9.86 5.65 14.22
C LEU A 71 10.92 6.51 13.54
N HIS A 72 11.06 6.35 12.22
CA HIS A 72 12.02 7.09 11.42
C HIS A 72 11.73 8.59 11.40
N ASN A 73 10.48 8.96 11.15
CA ASN A 73 10.07 10.34 10.91
C ASN A 73 9.69 11.11 12.19
N GLY A 74 9.95 10.56 13.36
CA GLY A 74 9.69 11.23 14.63
C GLY A 74 8.20 11.31 15.04
N TYR A 75 7.31 10.59 14.36
CA TYR A 75 5.87 10.57 14.69
C TYR A 75 5.52 9.57 15.79
N TYR A 76 6.46 8.74 16.19
CA TYR A 76 6.25 7.78 17.27
C TYR A 76 6.21 8.50 18.63
N ASN A 77 5.09 8.43 19.32
CA ASN A 77 4.91 9.03 20.63
C ASN A 77 4.73 7.96 21.70
N ALA A 78 5.80 7.70 22.46
CA ALA A 78 5.85 6.67 23.49
C ALA A 78 4.83 6.89 24.62
N SER A 79 4.52 8.13 24.99
CA SER A 79 3.53 8.44 26.04
C SER A 79 2.11 8.09 25.59
N THR A 80 1.79 8.27 24.32
CA THR A 80 0.49 7.92 23.73
C THR A 80 0.32 6.42 23.54
N VAL A 81 1.37 5.71 23.10
CA VAL A 81 1.32 4.26 22.80
C VAL A 81 1.67 3.40 24.02
N THR A 82 2.19 3.96 25.10
CA THR A 82 2.61 3.25 26.32
C THR A 82 3.70 2.20 26.11
N VAL A 83 4.49 2.35 25.06
CA VAL A 83 5.66 1.51 24.73
C VAL A 83 6.83 2.42 24.42
N SER A 84 8.00 2.16 24.97
CA SER A 84 9.18 2.97 24.72
C SER A 84 9.62 2.89 23.25
N LYS A 85 10.27 3.93 22.74
CA LYS A 85 10.81 3.95 21.38
C LYS A 85 11.81 2.80 21.15
N ALA A 86 12.64 2.49 22.15
CA ALA A 86 13.61 1.40 22.08
C ALA A 86 12.91 0.03 21.95
N GLU A 87 11.85 -0.21 22.73
CA GLU A 87 11.07 -1.44 22.63
C GLU A 87 10.31 -1.53 21.29
N ALA A 88 9.76 -0.42 20.81
CA ALA A 88 9.12 -0.38 19.49
C ALA A 88 10.11 -0.71 18.37
N MET A 89 11.34 -0.19 18.44
CA MET A 89 12.41 -0.50 17.49
C MET A 89 12.80 -1.98 17.54
N ARG A 90 12.96 -2.53 18.74
CA ARG A 90 13.25 -3.95 18.93
C ARG A 90 12.17 -4.85 18.32
N ARG A 91 10.89 -4.51 18.53
CA ARG A 91 9.76 -5.24 17.92
C ARG A 91 9.78 -5.13 16.40
N THR A 92 10.02 -3.94 15.89
CA THR A 92 10.09 -3.70 14.44
C THR A 92 11.20 -4.54 13.81
N ALA A 93 12.39 -4.60 14.41
CA ALA A 93 13.48 -5.44 13.92
C ALA A 93 13.13 -6.94 13.94
N ALA A 94 12.58 -7.44 15.05
CA ALA A 94 12.16 -8.84 15.16
C ALA A 94 11.03 -9.19 14.19
N TRP A 95 10.14 -8.26 13.92
CA TRP A 95 9.05 -8.42 12.95
C TRP A 95 9.56 -8.47 11.51
N THR A 96 10.49 -7.57 11.19
CA THR A 96 11.19 -7.57 9.89
C THR A 96 11.86 -8.92 9.64
N SER A 97 12.59 -9.43 10.65
CA SER A 97 13.25 -10.74 10.56
C SER A 97 12.24 -11.89 10.35
N GLY A 98 11.14 -11.88 11.10
CA GLY A 98 10.12 -12.93 11.01
C GLY A 98 9.43 -12.96 9.64
N LEU A 99 9.05 -11.80 9.11
CA LEU A 99 8.42 -11.69 7.79
C LEU A 99 9.38 -12.09 6.67
N ALA A 100 10.62 -11.59 6.70
CA ALA A 100 11.61 -11.91 5.68
C ALA A 100 11.98 -13.40 5.69
N LEU A 101 12.16 -14.00 6.87
CA LEU A 101 12.41 -15.42 7.00
C LEU A 101 11.24 -16.28 6.52
N SER A 102 10.00 -15.87 6.85
CA SER A 102 8.79 -16.53 6.36
C SER A 102 8.68 -16.51 4.83
N TYR A 103 9.07 -15.39 4.20
CA TYR A 103 9.19 -15.29 2.75
C TYR A 103 10.21 -16.29 2.20
N GLN A 104 11.41 -16.32 2.75
CA GLN A 104 12.48 -17.22 2.34
C GLN A 104 12.09 -18.70 2.45
N ASN A 105 11.28 -19.04 3.44
CA ASN A 105 10.74 -20.38 3.63
C ASN A 105 9.57 -20.73 2.68
N GLY A 106 9.23 -19.84 1.75
CA GLY A 106 8.19 -20.05 0.75
C GLY A 106 6.76 -19.95 1.25
N HIS A 107 6.52 -19.44 2.47
CA HIS A 107 5.16 -19.40 3.03
C HIS A 107 4.23 -18.44 2.29
N TRP A 108 4.77 -17.41 1.62
CA TRP A 108 3.97 -16.39 0.94
C TRP A 108 4.68 -15.74 -0.26
N ALA A 109 5.83 -16.27 -0.67
CA ALA A 109 6.58 -15.80 -1.83
C ALA A 109 5.78 -16.03 -3.13
N HIS A 110 5.88 -15.08 -4.06
CA HIS A 110 5.29 -15.14 -5.41
C HIS A 110 3.76 -15.41 -5.41
N GLY A 111 3.09 -15.08 -4.31
CA GLY A 111 1.64 -15.17 -4.19
C GLY A 111 0.93 -13.99 -4.83
N TRP A 112 -0.41 -14.03 -4.86
CA TRP A 112 -1.23 -13.02 -5.54
C TRP A 112 -0.93 -11.57 -5.12
N GLN A 113 -0.73 -11.26 -3.83
CA GLN A 113 -0.41 -9.91 -3.34
C GLN A 113 1.01 -9.78 -2.78
N SER A 114 1.87 -10.76 -2.99
CA SER A 114 3.23 -10.75 -2.43
C SER A 114 4.01 -9.50 -2.81
N GLY A 115 3.82 -8.97 -4.02
CA GLY A 115 4.43 -7.71 -4.44
C GLY A 115 4.11 -6.54 -3.50
N LEU A 116 2.84 -6.39 -3.08
CA LEU A 116 2.45 -5.37 -2.11
C LEU A 116 3.08 -5.61 -0.74
N TRP A 117 3.08 -6.86 -0.28
CA TRP A 117 3.59 -7.20 1.05
C TRP A 117 5.11 -7.05 1.13
N VAL A 118 5.83 -7.41 0.05
CA VAL A 118 7.28 -7.18 -0.05
C VAL A 118 7.60 -5.68 -0.17
N TYR A 119 6.76 -4.88 -0.81
CA TYR A 119 6.90 -3.42 -0.76
C TYR A 119 6.85 -2.91 0.69
N TYR A 120 5.86 -3.33 1.47
CA TYR A 120 5.75 -2.93 2.87
C TYR A 120 6.94 -3.40 3.71
N LEU A 121 7.39 -4.65 3.51
CA LEU A 121 8.57 -5.19 4.17
C LEU A 121 9.83 -4.40 3.80
N GLY A 122 10.10 -4.23 2.50
CA GLY A 122 11.31 -3.60 1.99
C GLY A 122 11.41 -2.14 2.35
N PHE A 123 10.39 -1.33 2.03
CA PHE A 123 10.38 0.09 2.33
C PHE A 123 10.35 0.36 3.84
N GLY A 124 9.57 -0.42 4.60
CA GLY A 124 9.56 -0.33 6.07
C GLY A 124 10.93 -0.65 6.69
N ALA A 125 11.57 -1.72 6.24
CA ALA A 125 12.92 -2.07 6.68
C ALA A 125 13.94 -0.95 6.38
N ARG A 126 13.85 -0.32 5.21
CA ARG A 126 14.72 0.81 4.82
C ARG A 126 14.60 2.01 5.75
N GLN A 127 13.40 2.28 6.29
CA GLN A 127 13.20 3.36 7.26
C GLN A 127 13.99 3.15 8.58
N VAL A 128 14.26 1.91 8.96
CA VAL A 128 14.98 1.56 10.20
C VAL A 128 16.27 0.78 9.94
N TRP A 129 16.81 0.87 8.73
CA TRP A 129 17.88 0.03 8.20
C TRP A 129 19.11 -0.07 9.10
N SER A 130 19.59 1.06 9.61
CA SER A 130 20.77 1.12 10.49
C SER A 130 20.57 0.38 11.82
N SER A 131 19.33 0.22 12.25
CA SER A 131 18.96 -0.47 13.49
C SER A 131 18.71 -1.97 13.31
N LEU A 132 18.71 -2.47 12.06
CA LEU A 132 18.51 -3.88 11.77
C LEU A 132 19.84 -4.66 11.88
N PRO A 133 19.82 -5.89 12.43
CA PRO A 133 20.97 -6.80 12.36
C PRO A 133 21.40 -7.04 10.90
N PRO A 134 22.71 -7.23 10.63
CA PRO A 134 23.19 -7.50 9.27
C PRO A 134 22.48 -8.66 8.59
N VAL A 135 22.24 -9.76 9.32
CA VAL A 135 21.51 -10.92 8.79
C VAL A 135 20.07 -10.59 8.43
N THR A 136 19.38 -9.74 9.21
CA THR A 136 18.03 -9.30 8.87
C THR A 136 18.02 -8.43 7.60
N ARG A 137 19.02 -7.57 7.45
CA ARG A 137 19.20 -6.78 6.21
C ARG A 137 19.40 -7.68 5.00
N SER A 138 20.20 -8.75 5.14
CA SER A 138 20.42 -9.74 4.08
C SER A 138 19.12 -10.46 3.72
N LEU A 139 18.34 -10.92 4.69
CA LEU A 139 17.04 -11.57 4.46
C LEU A 139 16.07 -10.65 3.70
N VAL A 140 15.98 -9.38 4.09
CA VAL A 140 15.13 -8.40 3.41
C VAL A 140 15.60 -8.16 1.97
N THR A 141 16.92 -7.98 1.77
CA THR A 141 17.48 -7.78 0.42
C THR A 141 17.16 -8.97 -0.47
N SER A 142 17.31 -10.20 0.05
CA SER A 142 17.01 -11.42 -0.69
C SER A 142 15.50 -11.55 -1.01
N ALA A 143 14.61 -11.23 -0.06
CA ALA A 143 13.18 -11.28 -0.31
C ALA A 143 12.73 -10.25 -1.36
N VAL A 144 13.26 -9.02 -1.28
CA VAL A 144 12.97 -7.96 -2.27
C VAL A 144 13.48 -8.35 -3.65
N ALA A 145 14.71 -8.84 -3.74
CA ALA A 145 15.30 -9.25 -5.02
C ALA A 145 14.52 -10.43 -5.64
N SER A 146 14.21 -11.45 -4.86
CA SER A 146 13.46 -12.62 -5.33
C SER A 146 12.08 -12.26 -5.89
N GLU A 147 11.34 -11.40 -5.18
CA GLU A 147 10.01 -10.98 -5.66
C GLU A 147 10.10 -10.08 -6.89
N ALA A 148 11.08 -9.16 -6.91
CA ALA A 148 11.28 -8.27 -8.05
C ALA A 148 11.74 -9.04 -9.30
N ASP A 149 12.63 -10.03 -9.14
CA ASP A 149 13.07 -10.91 -10.24
C ASP A 149 11.93 -11.79 -10.77
N TYR A 150 11.07 -12.30 -9.89
CA TYR A 150 9.86 -13.00 -10.31
C TYR A 150 8.98 -12.12 -11.20
N LEU A 151 8.76 -10.87 -10.82
CA LEU A 151 7.95 -9.94 -11.60
C LEU A 151 8.59 -9.52 -12.95
N LEU A 152 9.89 -9.73 -13.16
CA LEU A 152 10.49 -9.58 -14.50
C LEU A 152 9.98 -10.66 -15.48
N THR A 153 9.56 -11.80 -14.95
CA THR A 153 9.06 -12.92 -15.78
C THR A 153 7.57 -12.85 -16.06
N VAL A 154 6.84 -11.93 -15.40
CA VAL A 154 5.39 -11.79 -15.52
C VAL A 154 5.05 -10.48 -16.23
N PRO A 155 4.39 -10.50 -17.40
CA PRO A 155 3.95 -9.27 -18.06
C PRO A 155 2.78 -8.63 -17.29
N PRO A 156 2.65 -7.29 -17.32
CA PRO A 156 1.49 -6.61 -16.72
C PRO A 156 0.17 -7.12 -17.31
N PRO A 157 -0.78 -7.62 -16.51
CA PRO A 157 -2.07 -8.06 -17.01
C PRO A 157 -2.95 -6.89 -17.45
N ASN A 158 -3.85 -7.15 -18.42
CA ASN A 158 -4.82 -6.19 -18.90
C ASN A 158 -6.26 -6.66 -18.64
N PHE A 159 -7.16 -5.71 -18.39
CA PHE A 159 -8.59 -5.94 -18.33
C PHE A 159 -9.17 -6.20 -19.72
N ARG A 160 -8.72 -5.40 -20.73
CA ARG A 160 -9.10 -5.56 -22.14
C ARG A 160 -7.86 -5.66 -23.00
N ASP A 161 -7.94 -6.45 -24.05
CA ASP A 161 -6.92 -6.48 -25.11
C ASP A 161 -6.99 -5.24 -26.02
N ALA A 162 -6.13 -5.21 -27.03
CA ALA A 162 -6.08 -4.13 -28.01
C ALA A 162 -7.36 -3.97 -28.85
N ASN A 163 -8.17 -5.00 -28.96
CA ASN A 163 -9.44 -4.99 -29.68
C ASN A 163 -10.64 -4.70 -28.79
N GLY A 164 -10.40 -4.42 -27.50
CA GLY A 164 -11.44 -4.14 -26.50
C GLY A 164 -12.11 -5.40 -25.92
N LYS A 165 -11.66 -6.60 -26.26
CA LYS A 165 -12.15 -7.85 -25.69
C LYS A 165 -11.76 -7.95 -24.21
N ILE A 166 -12.73 -8.22 -23.36
CA ILE A 166 -12.51 -8.41 -21.91
C ILE A 166 -11.71 -9.70 -21.69
N LEU A 167 -10.57 -9.58 -21.00
CA LEU A 167 -9.70 -10.67 -20.64
C LEU A 167 -9.95 -11.13 -19.18
N SER A 168 -10.36 -10.20 -18.31
CA SER A 168 -10.66 -10.46 -16.89
C SER A 168 -12.05 -9.97 -16.56
N ILE A 169 -13.04 -10.88 -16.52
CA ILE A 169 -14.43 -10.51 -16.30
C ILE A 169 -14.62 -9.86 -14.94
N GLY A 170 -15.14 -8.63 -14.96
CA GLY A 170 -15.47 -7.88 -13.73
C GLY A 170 -14.29 -7.41 -12.89
N ASP A 171 -13.05 -7.48 -13.42
CA ASP A 171 -11.86 -7.17 -12.65
C ASP A 171 -10.80 -6.48 -13.51
N THR A 172 -10.70 -5.15 -13.38
CA THR A 172 -9.59 -4.41 -13.96
C THR A 172 -8.33 -4.71 -13.18
N LYS A 173 -7.22 -4.94 -13.84
CA LYS A 173 -5.94 -5.23 -13.20
C LYS A 173 -5.18 -3.96 -12.77
N SER A 174 -5.90 -2.88 -12.48
CA SER A 174 -5.33 -1.57 -12.15
C SER A 174 -4.52 -1.61 -10.85
N GLU A 175 -5.12 -2.07 -9.75
CA GLU A 175 -4.44 -2.10 -8.47
C GLU A 175 -3.34 -3.15 -8.42
N GLU A 176 -3.53 -4.33 -9.06
CA GLU A 176 -2.50 -5.37 -9.14
C GLU A 176 -1.24 -4.85 -9.85
N ASN A 177 -1.42 -4.20 -11.00
CA ASN A 177 -0.31 -3.57 -11.71
C ASN A 177 0.34 -2.47 -10.88
N ALA A 178 -0.45 -1.66 -10.18
CA ALA A 178 0.06 -0.53 -9.42
C ALA A 178 0.87 -0.95 -8.17
N TRP A 179 0.47 -2.01 -7.45
CA TRP A 179 1.28 -2.49 -6.33
C TRP A 179 2.55 -3.19 -6.80
N ASN A 180 2.52 -3.93 -7.92
CA ASN A 180 3.72 -4.54 -8.51
C ASN A 180 4.69 -3.47 -9.01
N ALA A 181 4.18 -2.41 -9.65
CA ALA A 181 4.97 -1.23 -10.01
C ALA A 181 5.66 -0.59 -8.80
N SER A 182 4.91 -0.44 -7.69
CA SER A 182 5.45 0.16 -6.47
C SER A 182 6.60 -0.67 -5.88
N LEU A 183 6.48 -2.00 -5.86
CA LEU A 183 7.56 -2.88 -5.44
C LEU A 183 8.78 -2.74 -6.34
N LEU A 184 8.60 -2.88 -7.66
CA LEU A 184 9.71 -2.87 -8.62
C LEU A 184 10.49 -1.57 -8.59
N ILE A 185 9.80 -0.42 -8.54
CA ILE A 185 10.44 0.90 -8.42
C ILE A 185 11.14 1.04 -7.06
N MET A 186 10.55 0.55 -5.98
CA MET A 186 11.19 0.53 -4.66
C MET A 186 12.43 -0.35 -4.66
N ALA A 187 12.35 -1.58 -5.21
CA ALA A 187 13.47 -2.49 -5.30
C ALA A 187 14.65 -1.87 -6.08
N ALA A 188 14.37 -1.28 -7.24
CA ALA A 188 15.39 -0.62 -8.06
C ALA A 188 16.11 0.50 -7.33
N ARG A 189 15.38 1.32 -6.60
CA ARG A 189 15.89 2.58 -6.03
C ARG A 189 16.44 2.44 -4.62
N GLU A 190 15.87 1.56 -3.82
CA GLU A 190 16.34 1.31 -2.45
C GLU A 190 17.46 0.27 -2.38
N PHE A 191 17.61 -0.54 -3.43
CA PHE A 191 18.64 -1.58 -3.55
C PHE A 191 19.44 -1.44 -4.87
N PRO A 192 20.00 -0.25 -5.17
CA PRO A 192 20.59 0.06 -6.49
C PRO A 192 21.86 -0.73 -6.80
N GLY A 193 22.46 -1.40 -5.81
CA GLY A 193 23.60 -2.29 -5.99
C GLY A 193 23.26 -3.66 -6.59
N ASN A 194 21.98 -4.00 -6.75
CA ASN A 194 21.58 -5.25 -7.39
C ASN A 194 21.79 -5.17 -8.91
N PRO A 195 22.34 -6.20 -9.57
CA PRO A 195 22.58 -6.18 -11.02
C PRO A 195 21.30 -6.02 -11.85
N HIS A 196 20.13 -6.42 -11.34
CA HIS A 196 18.84 -6.28 -12.02
C HIS A 196 18.10 -4.96 -11.74
N ALA A 197 18.70 -4.05 -10.97
CA ALA A 197 18.00 -2.81 -10.56
C ALA A 197 17.45 -1.99 -11.75
N ALA A 198 18.20 -1.89 -12.85
CA ALA A 198 17.75 -1.19 -14.04
C ALA A 198 16.57 -1.90 -14.74
N ASP A 199 16.55 -3.23 -14.71
CA ASP A 199 15.47 -4.04 -15.27
C ASP A 199 14.21 -3.92 -14.40
N TRP A 200 14.35 -3.92 -13.08
CA TRP A 200 13.25 -3.67 -12.16
C TRP A 200 12.60 -2.29 -12.38
N GLU A 201 13.43 -1.24 -12.53
CA GLU A 201 12.91 0.12 -12.80
C GLU A 201 12.12 0.14 -14.12
N ARG A 202 12.67 -0.46 -15.19
CA ARG A 202 12.02 -0.54 -16.51
C ARG A 202 10.69 -1.30 -16.43
N GLN A 203 10.68 -2.46 -15.80
CA GLN A 203 9.50 -3.28 -15.61
C GLN A 203 8.46 -2.58 -14.74
N GLY A 204 8.89 -1.92 -13.67
CA GLY A 204 8.03 -1.16 -12.78
C GLY A 204 7.31 -0.02 -13.51
N ARG A 205 7.99 0.69 -14.39
CA ARG A 205 7.38 1.72 -15.25
C ARG A 205 6.38 1.12 -16.25
N TRP A 206 6.66 -0.07 -16.77
CA TRP A 206 5.70 -0.76 -17.62
C TRP A 206 4.42 -1.14 -16.86
N TYR A 207 4.55 -1.76 -15.70
CA TYR A 207 3.42 -2.03 -14.83
C TYR A 207 2.63 -0.75 -14.50
N GLN A 208 3.32 0.35 -14.19
CA GLN A 208 2.68 1.60 -13.80
C GLN A 208 1.89 2.26 -14.93
N ILE A 209 2.43 2.31 -16.15
CA ILE A 209 1.71 2.90 -17.29
C ILE A 209 0.50 2.06 -17.66
N THR A 210 0.62 0.73 -17.57
CA THR A 210 -0.45 -0.22 -17.88
C THR A 210 -1.58 -0.18 -16.83
N ALA A 211 -1.25 0.05 -15.56
CA ALA A 211 -2.21 0.07 -14.45
C ALA A 211 -3.42 0.98 -14.72
N TYR A 212 -3.18 2.13 -15.33
CA TYR A 212 -4.22 3.14 -15.56
C TYR A 212 -4.34 3.49 -17.06
N ALA A 213 -3.99 2.57 -17.95
CA ALA A 213 -4.15 2.77 -19.41
C ALA A 213 -5.62 2.72 -19.80
N THR A 214 -6.04 3.70 -20.61
CA THR A 214 -7.37 3.75 -21.24
C THR A 214 -7.36 3.06 -22.61
N PRO A 215 -8.53 2.68 -23.15
CA PRO A 215 -8.63 2.13 -24.49
C PRO A 215 -8.00 3.03 -25.58
N ASN A 216 -8.09 4.36 -25.42
CA ASN A 216 -7.54 5.31 -26.40
C ASN A 216 -6.00 5.40 -26.38
N GLN A 217 -5.36 4.87 -25.36
CA GLN A 217 -3.90 4.84 -25.26
C GLN A 217 -3.29 3.56 -25.86
N VAL A 218 -4.11 2.55 -26.14
CA VAL A 218 -3.60 1.28 -26.69
C VAL A 218 -2.90 1.53 -28.01
N GLY A 219 -1.65 1.08 -28.12
CA GLY A 219 -0.79 1.27 -29.29
C GLY A 219 -0.13 2.65 -29.42
N THR A 220 -0.43 3.62 -28.53
CA THR A 220 0.28 4.92 -28.52
C THR A 220 1.68 4.84 -27.88
N ASP A 221 1.88 3.86 -27.03
CA ASP A 221 3.16 3.47 -26.46
C ASP A 221 3.25 1.93 -26.60
N PRO A 222 4.38 1.36 -27.05
CA PRO A 222 4.52 -0.08 -27.27
C PRO A 222 4.30 -0.92 -26.00
N ARG A 223 4.40 -0.31 -24.83
CA ARG A 223 4.13 -0.95 -23.54
C ARG A 223 2.62 -1.07 -23.25
N ILE A 224 1.78 -0.29 -23.90
CA ILE A 224 0.31 -0.30 -23.69
C ILE A 224 -0.33 -1.21 -24.72
N THR A 225 -0.40 -2.50 -24.39
CA THR A 225 -0.97 -3.55 -25.24
C THR A 225 -2.45 -3.82 -24.99
N GLY A 226 -3.01 -3.17 -23.96
CA GLY A 226 -4.40 -3.30 -23.55
C GLY A 226 -4.77 -2.19 -22.58
N SER A 227 -5.97 -2.24 -22.02
CA SER A 227 -6.44 -1.21 -21.09
C SER A 227 -6.97 -1.77 -19.76
N ASN A 228 -6.83 -0.98 -18.71
CA ASN A 228 -7.30 -1.31 -17.36
C ASN A 228 -8.30 -0.27 -16.82
N LEU A 229 -8.39 0.89 -17.46
CA LEU A 229 -9.30 1.96 -17.07
C LEU A 229 -10.48 2.03 -18.03
N ASN A 230 -11.67 2.37 -17.52
CA ASN A 230 -12.77 2.75 -18.38
C ASN A 230 -12.51 4.14 -19.01
N PRO A 231 -13.11 4.45 -20.18
CA PRO A 231 -12.86 5.72 -20.86
C PRO A 231 -13.19 6.98 -20.05
N ASP A 232 -14.07 6.86 -19.07
CA ASP A 232 -14.52 7.93 -18.17
C ASP A 232 -13.69 8.05 -16.87
N GLY A 233 -12.62 7.26 -16.75
CA GLY A 233 -11.76 7.23 -15.57
C GLY A 233 -12.28 6.36 -14.43
N THR A 234 -13.39 5.66 -14.61
CA THR A 234 -13.88 4.70 -13.62
C THR A 234 -13.12 3.39 -13.69
N ILE A 235 -13.10 2.67 -12.57
CA ILE A 235 -12.49 1.34 -12.44
C ILE A 235 -13.58 0.33 -12.10
N THR A 236 -13.62 -0.76 -12.85
CA THR A 236 -14.50 -1.90 -12.59
C THR A 236 -13.73 -2.95 -11.80
N ASN A 237 -14.25 -3.35 -10.63
CA ASN A 237 -13.72 -4.47 -9.88
C ASN A 237 -14.87 -5.21 -9.16
N HIS A 238 -14.74 -6.51 -8.93
CA HIS A 238 -15.82 -7.36 -8.43
C HIS A 238 -17.14 -7.25 -9.23
N GLY A 239 -17.05 -6.93 -10.51
CA GLY A 239 -18.21 -6.76 -11.39
C GLY A 239 -18.90 -5.39 -11.31
N TYR A 240 -18.40 -4.45 -10.52
CA TYR A 240 -18.98 -3.12 -10.29
C TYR A 240 -18.01 -2.00 -10.64
N ILE A 241 -18.53 -0.81 -10.95
CA ILE A 241 -17.76 0.43 -10.82
C ILE A 241 -17.47 0.61 -9.32
N HIS A 242 -16.21 0.53 -8.95
CA HIS A 242 -15.82 0.38 -7.56
C HIS A 242 -14.97 1.57 -7.06
N PRO A 243 -15.56 2.51 -6.29
CA PRO A 243 -14.86 3.69 -5.79
C PRO A 243 -13.58 3.40 -5.02
N ASP A 244 -13.54 2.31 -4.23
CA ASP A 244 -12.36 1.96 -3.44
C ASP A 244 -11.15 1.60 -4.32
N TYR A 245 -11.39 0.95 -5.45
CA TYR A 245 -10.32 0.66 -6.42
C TYR A 245 -9.90 1.90 -7.22
N MET A 246 -10.79 2.88 -7.39
CA MET A 246 -10.42 4.17 -7.97
C MET A 246 -9.49 4.95 -7.03
N ILE A 247 -9.74 4.94 -5.73
CA ILE A 247 -8.86 5.61 -4.75
C ILE A 247 -7.49 4.93 -4.60
N CYS A 248 -7.36 3.65 -4.95
CA CYS A 248 -6.05 2.97 -5.00
C CYS A 248 -5.07 3.66 -5.95
N ALA A 249 -5.54 4.37 -6.98
CA ALA A 249 -4.65 5.14 -7.86
C ALA A 249 -3.78 6.15 -7.08
N GLY A 250 -4.39 6.87 -6.14
CA GLY A 250 -3.64 7.80 -5.28
C GLY A 250 -2.75 7.09 -4.27
N GLU A 251 -3.19 5.96 -3.75
CA GLU A 251 -2.42 5.16 -2.79
C GLU A 251 -1.10 4.67 -3.40
N PHE A 252 -1.14 4.05 -4.58
CA PHE A 252 0.06 3.47 -5.18
C PHE A 252 0.97 4.52 -5.84
N GLN A 253 0.41 5.59 -6.40
CA GLN A 253 1.23 6.73 -6.81
C GLN A 253 1.96 7.38 -5.63
N ALA A 254 1.29 7.48 -4.49
CA ALA A 254 1.90 7.97 -3.27
C ALA A 254 3.11 7.13 -2.84
N LYS A 255 3.02 5.81 -2.94
CA LYS A 255 4.13 4.90 -2.62
C LYS A 255 5.35 5.14 -3.52
N ILE A 256 5.13 5.29 -4.83
CA ILE A 256 6.21 5.61 -5.78
C ILE A 256 6.83 6.98 -5.46
N ARG A 257 6.02 7.98 -5.12
CA ARG A 257 6.49 9.31 -4.73
C ARG A 257 7.29 9.27 -3.43
N MET A 258 6.87 8.48 -2.46
CA MET A 258 7.61 8.30 -1.20
C MET A 258 8.98 7.65 -1.43
N VAL A 259 9.07 6.67 -2.32
CA VAL A 259 10.35 6.09 -2.74
C VAL A 259 11.23 7.16 -3.39
N ALA A 260 10.68 7.95 -4.30
CA ALA A 260 11.43 9.03 -4.95
C ALA A 260 11.97 10.06 -3.94
N TRP A 261 11.20 10.46 -2.95
CA TRP A 261 11.65 11.33 -1.88
C TRP A 261 12.73 10.69 -1.00
N ASN A 262 12.52 9.43 -0.60
CA ASN A 262 13.47 8.71 0.25
C ASN A 262 14.84 8.55 -0.44
N THR A 263 14.84 8.31 -1.73
CA THR A 263 16.06 8.10 -2.55
C THR A 263 16.55 9.37 -3.25
N ARG A 264 15.90 10.53 -3.06
CA ARG A 264 16.20 11.81 -3.72
C ARG A 264 16.22 11.71 -5.25
N SER A 265 15.30 10.91 -5.79
CA SER A 265 15.16 10.67 -7.23
C SER A 265 13.90 11.33 -7.79
N VAL A 266 13.80 11.39 -9.12
CA VAL A 266 12.63 11.97 -9.81
C VAL A 266 11.50 10.95 -9.83
N VAL A 267 10.26 11.41 -9.57
CA VAL A 267 9.07 10.58 -9.76
C VAL A 267 8.93 10.22 -11.24
N PRO A 268 8.79 8.94 -11.61
CA PRO A 268 8.61 8.57 -13.02
C PRO A 268 7.35 9.20 -13.60
N ALA A 269 7.40 9.63 -14.86
CA ALA A 269 6.24 10.23 -15.53
C ALA A 269 5.04 9.26 -15.60
N GLU A 270 5.30 7.97 -15.73
CA GLU A 270 4.30 6.89 -15.73
C GLU A 270 3.45 6.87 -14.46
N ALA A 271 3.97 7.36 -13.33
CA ALA A 271 3.21 7.45 -12.08
C ALA A 271 2.01 8.42 -12.19
N ALA A 272 2.03 9.37 -13.11
CA ALA A 272 0.93 10.32 -13.32
C ALA A 272 -0.06 9.87 -14.41
N ASN A 273 0.15 8.69 -15.05
CA ASN A 273 -0.68 8.24 -16.14
C ASN A 273 -2.16 8.17 -15.73
N ASN A 274 -3.00 8.98 -16.40
CA ASN A 274 -4.45 9.08 -16.19
C ASN A 274 -4.91 9.37 -14.75
N PHE A 275 -4.03 9.82 -13.86
CA PHE A 275 -4.42 10.17 -12.49
C PHE A 275 -5.51 11.25 -12.45
N LEU A 276 -5.36 12.30 -13.28
CA LEU A 276 -6.39 13.34 -13.40
C LEU A 276 -7.74 12.76 -13.85
N LEU A 277 -7.74 11.81 -14.79
CA LEU A 277 -8.97 11.19 -15.27
C LEU A 277 -9.67 10.38 -14.16
N VAL A 278 -8.91 9.62 -13.38
CA VAL A 278 -9.47 8.89 -12.20
C VAL A 278 -10.01 9.87 -11.16
N TRP A 279 -9.27 10.95 -10.89
CA TRP A 279 -9.74 12.02 -9.99
C TRP A 279 -11.06 12.66 -10.45
N GLN A 280 -11.18 12.93 -11.75
CA GLN A 280 -12.41 13.44 -12.35
C GLN A 280 -13.55 12.42 -12.26
N GLY A 281 -13.25 11.13 -12.43
CA GLY A 281 -14.20 10.03 -12.22
C GLY A 281 -14.80 10.03 -10.80
N LEU A 282 -13.98 10.34 -9.77
CA LEU A 282 -14.43 10.44 -8.39
C LEU A 282 -15.22 11.72 -8.09
N THR A 283 -14.78 12.86 -8.63
CA THR A 283 -15.21 14.19 -8.16
C THR A 283 -16.16 14.91 -9.11
N GLN A 284 -16.19 14.56 -10.40
CA GLN A 284 -16.91 15.28 -11.44
C GLN A 284 -17.87 14.40 -12.24
N HIS A 285 -17.55 13.12 -12.46
CA HIS A 285 -18.43 12.22 -13.21
C HIS A 285 -19.75 12.03 -12.50
N LYS A 286 -20.85 12.27 -13.22
CA LYS A 286 -22.22 12.19 -12.70
C LYS A 286 -22.90 10.93 -13.16
N PHE A 287 -23.14 10.03 -12.27
CA PHE A 287 -23.91 8.81 -12.51
C PHE A 287 -25.40 9.15 -12.59
N LYS A 288 -26.11 8.56 -13.55
CA LYS A 288 -27.57 8.73 -13.70
C LYS A 288 -28.31 7.74 -12.81
N PRO A 289 -29.44 8.13 -12.18
CA PRO A 289 -30.35 7.19 -11.53
C PRO A 289 -31.00 6.25 -12.57
N PRO A 290 -31.44 5.04 -12.19
CA PRO A 290 -31.19 4.42 -10.90
C PRO A 290 -29.93 3.59 -10.94
N TYR A 291 -28.85 4.04 -10.31
CA TYR A 291 -27.78 3.16 -9.94
C TYR A 291 -28.00 2.79 -8.49
N PHE A 292 -28.32 1.53 -8.23
CA PHE A 292 -28.64 1.01 -6.92
C PHE A 292 -29.74 1.85 -6.24
N ASP A 293 -29.85 1.83 -4.91
CA ASP A 293 -30.86 2.57 -4.14
C ASP A 293 -30.54 4.06 -3.91
N GLN A 294 -29.60 4.62 -4.66
CA GLN A 294 -29.08 5.96 -4.43
C GLN A 294 -29.48 6.96 -5.53
N PRO A 295 -29.72 8.21 -5.19
CA PRO A 295 -30.04 9.23 -6.17
C PRO A 295 -28.80 9.67 -6.93
N GLY A 296 -28.37 9.11 -8.00
CA GLY A 296 -27.29 9.53 -8.90
C GLY A 296 -26.27 10.58 -8.39
N GLY A 297 -25.50 11.21 -9.24
CA GLY A 297 -24.49 12.24 -8.92
C GLY A 297 -23.06 11.72 -8.80
N THR A 298 -22.15 12.51 -8.23
CA THR A 298 -20.72 12.17 -8.14
C THR A 298 -20.42 11.17 -7.02
N ILE A 299 -19.30 10.43 -7.14
CA ILE A 299 -18.83 9.53 -6.08
C ILE A 299 -18.50 10.33 -4.81
N TYR A 300 -17.65 11.35 -4.91
CA TYR A 300 -17.42 12.26 -3.79
C TYR A 300 -18.63 13.20 -3.63
N ARG A 301 -19.37 13.05 -2.54
CA ARG A 301 -20.58 13.83 -2.27
C ARG A 301 -20.23 15.19 -1.70
N ARG A 302 -20.67 16.24 -2.39
CA ARG A 302 -20.60 17.61 -1.85
C ARG A 302 -21.78 17.89 -0.93
N GLY A 303 -21.51 18.68 0.10
CA GLY A 303 -22.53 19.26 0.97
C GLY A 303 -23.07 20.58 0.43
N PRO A 304 -23.91 21.29 1.23
CA PRO A 304 -24.35 22.64 0.93
C PRO A 304 -23.17 23.56 0.61
N ASN A 305 -23.40 24.52 -0.27
CA ASN A 305 -22.36 25.46 -0.72
C ASN A 305 -21.10 24.82 -1.25
N ARG A 306 -21.22 23.61 -1.86
CA ARG A 306 -20.11 22.84 -2.43
C ARG A 306 -19.03 22.43 -1.42
N THR A 307 -19.34 22.38 -0.13
CA THR A 307 -18.41 21.91 0.90
C THR A 307 -18.05 20.44 0.71
N THR A 308 -16.88 20.04 1.21
CA THR A 308 -16.46 18.62 1.22
C THR A 308 -17.21 17.86 2.32
N THR A 309 -17.54 16.59 2.05
CA THR A 309 -18.17 15.69 3.03
C THR A 309 -17.42 14.36 3.09
N ASP A 310 -17.66 13.57 4.13
CA ASP A 310 -17.13 12.20 4.25
C ASP A 310 -18.04 11.15 3.58
N ARG A 311 -19.08 11.60 2.84
CA ARG A 311 -20.00 10.68 2.15
C ARG A 311 -19.47 10.33 0.77
N MET A 312 -19.42 9.05 0.50
CA MET A 312 -19.12 8.50 -0.83
C MET A 312 -20.34 7.77 -1.39
N TYR A 313 -20.49 7.85 -2.70
CA TYR A 313 -21.52 7.15 -3.45
C TYR A 313 -20.93 5.95 -4.17
N TYR A 314 -21.59 4.83 -4.06
CA TYR A 314 -21.23 3.59 -4.73
C TYR A 314 -22.28 3.33 -5.81
N PRO A 315 -22.02 3.68 -7.09
CA PRO A 315 -23.03 3.72 -8.13
C PRO A 315 -23.72 2.38 -8.38
N GLN A 316 -22.98 1.28 -8.24
CA GLN A 316 -23.46 -0.07 -8.50
C GLN A 316 -23.50 -0.95 -7.24
N GLY A 317 -23.38 -0.37 -6.06
CA GLY A 317 -23.29 -1.09 -4.80
C GLY A 317 -21.84 -1.46 -4.47
N GLY A 318 -21.62 -2.62 -3.85
CA GLY A 318 -20.28 -3.03 -3.44
C GLY A 318 -19.74 -2.27 -2.23
N ALA A 319 -20.62 -1.72 -1.42
CA ALA A 319 -20.29 -0.87 -0.27
C ALA A 319 -19.65 -1.62 0.92
N TRP A 320 -19.03 -2.79 0.68
CA TRP A 320 -18.30 -3.49 1.73
C TRP A 320 -17.15 -2.65 2.30
N SER A 321 -16.74 -1.63 1.58
CA SER A 321 -15.67 -0.72 1.95
C SER A 321 -16.16 0.64 2.45
N ASN A 322 -17.43 0.78 2.83
CA ASN A 322 -17.96 2.02 3.42
C ASN A 322 -17.11 2.59 4.57
N TYR A 323 -16.26 1.76 5.15
CA TYR A 323 -15.36 2.12 6.24
C TYR A 323 -14.00 2.61 5.76
N ARG A 324 -13.63 2.41 4.49
CA ARG A 324 -12.30 2.74 3.95
C ARG A 324 -12.12 4.22 3.54
N ARG A 325 -12.82 5.14 4.20
CA ARG A 325 -12.65 6.59 3.95
C ARG A 325 -11.22 7.08 4.17
N PHE A 326 -10.44 6.37 4.97
CA PHE A 326 -9.04 6.68 5.18
C PHE A 326 -8.20 6.49 3.90
N ASN A 327 -8.53 5.54 3.04
CA ASN A 327 -7.85 5.38 1.76
C ASN A 327 -8.14 6.56 0.82
N ALA A 328 -9.36 7.10 0.85
CA ALA A 328 -9.70 8.29 0.09
C ALA A 328 -8.79 9.49 0.42
N ALA A 329 -8.40 9.61 1.68
CA ALA A 329 -7.46 10.65 2.08
C ALA A 329 -6.09 10.55 1.40
N GLN A 330 -5.61 9.35 1.01
CA GLN A 330 -4.38 9.20 0.23
C GLN A 330 -4.54 9.71 -1.20
N MET A 331 -5.67 9.38 -1.85
CA MET A 331 -6.01 9.91 -3.17
C MET A 331 -6.05 11.44 -3.14
N ASP A 332 -6.68 12.01 -2.11
CA ASP A 332 -6.83 13.45 -1.95
C ASP A 332 -5.47 14.15 -1.74
N VAL A 333 -4.60 13.58 -0.88
CA VAL A 333 -3.26 14.13 -0.66
C VAL A 333 -2.41 14.02 -1.91
N GLU A 334 -2.57 12.96 -2.72
CA GLU A 334 -1.88 12.86 -4.00
C GLU A 334 -2.39 13.92 -4.99
N ALA A 335 -3.70 14.12 -5.08
CA ALA A 335 -4.29 15.18 -5.91
C ALA A 335 -3.83 16.59 -5.47
N PHE A 336 -3.64 16.80 -4.18
CA PHE A 336 -3.05 18.03 -3.65
C PHE A 336 -1.56 18.16 -4.01
N ALA A 337 -0.77 17.10 -3.83
CA ALA A 337 0.67 17.09 -4.13
C ALA A 337 0.96 17.34 -5.62
N THR A 338 0.10 16.85 -6.50
CA THR A 338 0.20 17.02 -7.95
C THR A 338 -0.49 18.28 -8.46
N LYS A 339 -1.07 19.09 -7.56
CA LYS A 339 -1.85 20.30 -7.91
C LYS A 339 -3.01 20.01 -8.87
N THR A 340 -3.57 18.82 -8.79
CA THR A 340 -4.64 18.35 -9.67
C THR A 340 -5.96 19.11 -9.41
N ASP A 341 -6.26 19.43 -8.13
CA ASP A 341 -7.49 20.13 -7.74
C ASP A 341 -7.23 20.99 -6.49
N SER A 342 -7.69 22.24 -6.53
CA SER A 342 -7.60 23.17 -5.39
C SER A 342 -8.38 22.72 -4.16
N MET A 343 -9.42 21.92 -4.33
CA MET A 343 -10.24 21.34 -3.26
C MET A 343 -9.66 20.08 -2.64
N ALA A 344 -8.59 19.52 -3.22
CA ALA A 344 -8.03 18.23 -2.79
C ALA A 344 -7.60 18.24 -1.31
N TYR A 345 -6.99 19.33 -0.84
CA TYR A 345 -6.64 19.47 0.59
C TYR A 345 -7.87 19.45 1.52
N ALA A 346 -8.96 20.11 1.11
CA ALA A 346 -10.20 20.12 1.89
C ALA A 346 -10.82 18.70 1.96
N TRP A 347 -10.78 17.95 0.85
CA TRP A 347 -11.19 16.54 0.82
C TRP A 347 -10.33 15.70 1.76
N ALA A 348 -9.00 15.81 1.66
CA ALA A 348 -8.05 15.09 2.53
C ALA A 348 -8.36 15.33 4.01
N LYS A 349 -8.52 16.59 4.40
CA LYS A 349 -8.90 16.96 5.78
C LYS A 349 -10.22 16.31 6.22
N THR A 350 -11.22 16.31 5.35
CA THR A 350 -12.54 15.74 5.66
C THR A 350 -12.47 14.23 5.88
N HIS A 351 -11.81 13.49 4.98
CA HIS A 351 -11.67 12.04 5.09
C HIS A 351 -10.79 11.64 6.27
N MET A 352 -9.71 12.40 6.56
CA MET A 352 -8.89 12.20 7.77
C MET A 352 -9.68 12.41 9.05
N LEU A 353 -10.50 13.46 9.13
CA LEU A 353 -11.33 13.72 10.30
C LEU A 353 -12.38 12.63 10.49
N TYR A 354 -12.92 12.06 9.41
CA TYR A 354 -13.79 10.90 9.50
C TYR A 354 -13.09 9.73 10.20
N THR A 355 -11.89 9.37 9.76
CA THR A 355 -11.09 8.29 10.37
C THR A 355 -10.83 8.55 11.86
N LEU A 356 -10.46 9.78 12.23
CA LEU A 356 -10.28 10.16 13.63
C LEU A 356 -11.56 10.00 14.46
N ARG A 357 -12.73 10.36 13.89
CA ARG A 357 -14.01 10.16 14.56
C ARG A 357 -14.31 8.69 14.78
N GLN A 358 -14.00 7.81 13.80
CA GLN A 358 -14.15 6.36 13.98
C GLN A 358 -13.28 5.85 15.12
N GLN A 359 -11.98 6.20 15.14
CA GLN A 359 -11.06 5.81 16.21
C GLN A 359 -11.51 6.31 17.59
N ASN A 360 -12.10 7.51 17.67
CA ASN A 360 -12.55 8.09 18.94
C ASN A 360 -13.83 7.44 19.50
N ARG A 361 -14.58 6.67 18.71
CA ARG A 361 -15.74 5.91 19.19
C ARG A 361 -15.35 4.71 20.05
N GLN A 362 -14.14 4.17 19.85
CA GLN A 362 -13.68 2.96 20.51
C GLN A 362 -12.69 3.32 21.65
N LYS A 363 -12.84 2.68 22.81
CA LYS A 363 -11.91 2.87 23.93
C LYS A 363 -10.48 2.45 23.58
N ASP A 364 -10.34 1.42 22.76
CA ASP A 364 -9.06 0.88 22.28
C ASP A 364 -8.53 1.58 21.03
N ARG A 365 -9.26 2.58 20.50
CA ARG A 365 -8.89 3.38 19.33
C ARG A 365 -8.88 2.62 18.01
N HIS A 366 -9.52 1.48 17.95
CA HIS A 366 -9.79 0.81 16.68
C HIS A 366 -10.81 1.59 15.85
N ILE A 367 -10.69 1.51 14.51
CA ILE A 367 -11.67 2.11 13.57
C ILE A 367 -12.94 1.26 13.55
N PHE A 368 -12.78 -0.05 13.63
CA PHE A 368 -13.84 -1.03 13.53
C PHE A 368 -14.20 -1.61 14.90
N SER A 369 -15.46 -1.96 15.09
CA SER A 369 -15.91 -2.68 16.29
C SER A 369 -15.53 -4.16 16.20
N ARG A 370 -15.30 -4.77 17.36
CA ARG A 370 -15.04 -6.22 17.44
C ARG A 370 -16.19 -6.99 16.78
N GLY A 371 -15.84 -7.97 15.96
CA GLY A 371 -16.81 -8.81 15.23
C GLY A 371 -17.10 -8.38 13.80
N GLN A 372 -16.55 -7.27 13.33
CA GLN A 372 -16.55 -6.97 11.91
C GLN A 372 -15.55 -7.86 11.18
N THR A 373 -15.95 -8.39 10.03
CA THR A 373 -15.28 -9.50 9.34
C THR A 373 -13.84 -9.19 8.90
N TRP A 374 -13.54 -7.94 8.60
CA TRP A 374 -12.26 -7.48 8.05
C TRP A 374 -11.39 -6.74 9.07
N PHE A 375 -11.70 -6.92 10.34
CA PHE A 375 -11.16 -6.15 11.43
C PHE A 375 -9.63 -6.00 11.48
N PRO A 376 -8.79 -7.04 11.46
CA PRO A 376 -7.34 -6.86 11.63
C PRO A 376 -6.69 -6.15 10.45
N GLU A 377 -7.16 -6.43 9.25
CA GLU A 377 -6.63 -5.95 8.00
C GLU A 377 -6.93 -4.47 7.78
N ASP A 378 -8.18 -4.07 7.91
CA ASP A 378 -8.61 -2.69 7.70
C ASP A 378 -7.96 -1.73 8.70
N GLU A 379 -7.78 -2.14 9.95
CA GLU A 379 -7.06 -1.38 10.98
C GLU A 379 -5.61 -1.13 10.58
N GLN A 380 -4.96 -2.11 10.00
CA GLN A 380 -3.57 -2.02 9.61
C GLN A 380 -3.39 -1.16 8.36
N PHE A 381 -4.30 -1.25 7.40
CA PHE A 381 -4.36 -0.33 6.27
C PHE A 381 -4.57 1.12 6.73
N ALA A 382 -5.44 1.34 7.69
CA ALA A 382 -5.64 2.66 8.27
C ALA A 382 -4.36 3.21 8.92
N ALA A 383 -3.59 2.36 9.59
CA ALA A 383 -2.30 2.73 10.15
C ALA A 383 -1.28 3.09 9.07
N CYS A 384 -1.21 2.30 7.98
CA CYS A 384 -0.38 2.60 6.82
C CYS A 384 -0.74 3.95 6.23
N THR A 385 -2.01 4.17 5.92
CA THR A 385 -2.51 5.44 5.39
C THR A 385 -2.13 6.62 6.28
N ALA A 386 -2.33 6.49 7.59
CA ALA A 386 -1.99 7.56 8.53
C ALA A 386 -0.47 7.86 8.56
N ALA A 387 0.37 6.82 8.53
CA ALA A 387 1.82 6.96 8.52
C ALA A 387 2.31 7.59 7.21
N GLU A 388 1.83 7.13 6.07
CA GLU A 388 2.15 7.67 4.74
C GLU A 388 1.74 9.13 4.62
N MET A 389 0.55 9.47 5.06
CA MET A 389 0.07 10.86 5.02
C MET A 389 0.89 11.77 5.92
N ALA A 390 1.25 11.33 7.13
CA ALA A 390 2.11 12.09 8.01
C ALA A 390 3.49 12.31 7.38
N TYR A 391 4.09 11.28 6.79
CA TYR A 391 5.35 11.38 6.06
C TYR A 391 5.26 12.38 4.90
N ARG A 392 4.27 12.22 4.03
CA ARG A 392 4.09 13.06 2.84
C ARG A 392 3.88 14.53 3.21
N LEU A 393 3.00 14.81 4.17
CA LEU A 393 2.75 16.17 4.63
C LEU A 393 3.97 16.83 5.30
N SER A 394 4.91 16.04 5.83
CA SER A 394 6.15 16.59 6.39
C SER A 394 7.17 17.00 5.34
N VAL A 395 7.24 16.29 4.21
CA VAL A 395 8.20 16.61 3.13
C VAL A 395 7.65 17.58 2.10
N MET A 396 6.34 17.84 2.10
CA MET A 396 5.68 18.82 1.24
C MET A 396 5.69 20.25 1.80
N ARG A 397 6.16 20.41 3.04
CA ARG A 397 6.33 21.73 3.68
C ARG A 397 7.63 22.36 3.23
#